data_d251776721156ce3d1e71fe571f07da7
#
_entry.id   d251776721156ce3d1e71fe571f07da7
#
_cell.length_a   1.000
_cell.length_b   1.000
_cell.length_c   1.000
_cell.angle_alpha   90.00
_cell.angle_beta   90.00
_cell.angle_gamma   90.00
#
_symmetry.space_group_name_H-M   'P 1'
#
loop_
_entity.id
_entity.type
_entity.pdbx_description
1 polymer ?
#
loop_
_entity_poly.entity_id
_entity_poly.type
_entity_poly.pdbx_seq_one_letter_code
_entity_poly.pdbx_strand_id
1 'polypeptide(L)'
;MHNVTFYGAPLADLEKYWAALGVSRLSILDSQLLDPEFPMLLQRNDYAVEAVYHLFADGRLSTDAHAARDALSTVIDAAAGVGARTVYLLTGGRGALTWKQAADRFCAMVASCLEHAKRAGVALAVENASSLYADIHLAHTLLDTITLAEMSGLDICIDLFHCWAEGDFEAMVQRALPRTALIQLSDYVLGDRALPGRAVPGDGTIPIEAFVSQTLTGGYTHGFDLELIGPRIEHEGRFESARRACDVVGAILDRLGA
;
A
#
# COMPACT_ATOMS: atom_id res chain seq x y z
N MET A 1 5.18 -3.24 8.58
CA MET A 1 6.38 -2.81 7.81
C MET A 1 6.25 -3.29 6.38
N HIS A 2 6.41 -2.39 5.44
CA HIS A 2 6.35 -2.70 4.01
C HIS A 2 7.69 -3.21 3.49
N ASN A 3 7.69 -4.36 2.85
CA ASN A 3 8.93 -4.99 2.36
C ASN A 3 9.59 -4.26 1.17
N VAL A 4 8.90 -3.31 0.55
CA VAL A 4 9.53 -2.46 -0.47
C VAL A 4 10.72 -1.68 0.10
N THR A 5 10.73 -1.41 1.40
CA THR A 5 11.87 -0.80 2.11
C THR A 5 13.16 -1.60 1.92
N PHE A 6 13.02 -2.92 1.81
CA PHE A 6 14.14 -3.85 1.61
C PHE A 6 14.10 -4.49 0.21
N TYR A 7 13.57 -3.76 -0.78
CA TYR A 7 13.45 -4.27 -2.15
C TYR A 7 14.78 -4.83 -2.66
N GLY A 8 14.71 -6.06 -3.21
CA GLY A 8 15.89 -6.78 -3.72
C GLY A 8 16.73 -7.50 -2.66
N ALA A 9 16.38 -7.40 -1.36
CA ALA A 9 17.08 -8.18 -0.33
C ALA A 9 16.69 -9.67 -0.43
N PRO A 10 17.65 -10.58 -0.24
CA PRO A 10 17.37 -12.01 -0.14
C PRO A 10 16.44 -12.33 1.03
N LEU A 11 15.63 -13.39 0.91
CA LEU A 11 14.65 -13.79 1.93
C LEU A 11 15.30 -14.01 3.32
N ALA A 12 16.49 -14.62 3.36
CA ALA A 12 17.23 -14.83 4.61
C ALA A 12 17.69 -13.52 5.30
N ASP A 13 17.84 -12.43 4.55
CA ASP A 13 18.17 -11.12 5.12
C ASP A 13 16.91 -10.38 5.57
N LEU A 14 15.79 -10.52 4.85
CA LEU A 14 14.49 -10.02 5.29
C LEU A 14 14.12 -10.55 6.67
N GLU A 15 14.26 -11.87 6.90
CA GLU A 15 14.00 -12.49 8.20
C GLU A 15 14.82 -11.85 9.33
N LYS A 16 16.11 -11.59 9.10
CA LYS A 16 16.98 -10.92 10.05
C LYS A 16 16.52 -9.48 10.34
N TYR A 17 16.12 -8.75 9.29
CA TYR A 17 15.63 -7.38 9.44
C TYR A 17 14.34 -7.32 10.25
N TRP A 18 13.36 -8.17 9.95
CA TRP A 18 12.11 -8.20 10.71
C TRP A 18 12.31 -8.56 12.17
N ALA A 19 13.14 -9.57 12.44
CA ALA A 19 13.48 -9.97 13.80
C ALA A 19 14.19 -8.86 14.56
N ALA A 20 15.17 -8.17 13.93
CA ALA A 20 15.92 -7.09 14.54
C ALA A 20 15.06 -5.82 14.75
N LEU A 21 14.03 -5.58 13.91
CA LEU A 21 13.06 -4.50 14.06
C LEU A 21 11.94 -4.85 15.07
N GLY A 22 11.83 -6.10 15.48
CA GLY A 22 10.74 -6.56 16.36
C GLY A 22 9.35 -6.50 15.69
N VAL A 23 9.29 -6.51 14.34
CA VAL A 23 8.03 -6.45 13.61
C VAL A 23 7.50 -7.86 13.31
N SER A 24 6.21 -8.07 13.52
CA SER A 24 5.52 -9.33 13.22
C SER A 24 4.44 -9.18 12.15
N ARG A 25 4.10 -7.94 11.75
CA ARG A 25 3.10 -7.63 10.73
C ARG A 25 3.77 -7.03 9.50
N LEU A 26 3.52 -7.63 8.34
CA LEU A 26 4.24 -7.35 7.11
C LEU A 26 3.29 -6.96 5.98
N SER A 27 3.69 -5.98 5.18
CA SER A 27 3.15 -5.76 3.84
C SER A 27 4.22 -6.17 2.83
N ILE A 28 3.84 -6.99 1.87
CA ILE A 28 4.78 -7.70 0.98
C ILE A 28 4.46 -7.42 -0.49
N LEU A 29 5.42 -7.72 -1.34
CA LEU A 29 5.24 -7.70 -2.78
C LEU A 29 4.68 -9.06 -3.26
N ASP A 30 3.84 -9.04 -4.29
CA ASP A 30 3.32 -10.26 -4.92
C ASP A 30 4.44 -11.20 -5.39
N SER A 31 5.54 -10.66 -5.90
CA SER A 31 6.73 -11.43 -6.28
C SER A 31 7.37 -12.19 -5.12
N GLN A 32 7.30 -11.65 -3.89
CA GLN A 32 7.77 -12.35 -2.69
C GLN A 32 6.77 -13.44 -2.27
N LEU A 33 5.47 -13.12 -2.33
CA LEU A 33 4.40 -14.06 -1.98
C LEU A 33 4.44 -15.32 -2.86
N LEU A 34 4.80 -15.16 -4.12
CA LEU A 34 4.89 -16.26 -5.09
C LEU A 34 6.21 -17.05 -5.00
N ASP A 35 7.15 -16.66 -4.14
CA ASP A 35 8.33 -17.45 -3.80
C ASP A 35 7.91 -18.66 -2.96
N PRO A 36 8.22 -19.91 -3.38
CA PRO A 36 7.82 -21.13 -2.67
C PRO A 36 8.33 -21.23 -1.22
N GLU A 37 9.44 -20.57 -0.89
CA GLU A 37 10.02 -20.59 0.46
C GLU A 37 9.31 -19.61 1.41
N PHE A 38 8.65 -18.59 0.88
CA PHE A 38 8.07 -17.49 1.67
C PHE A 38 6.95 -17.95 2.63
N PRO A 39 5.97 -18.78 2.24
CA PRO A 39 4.94 -19.25 3.16
C PRO A 39 5.51 -20.05 4.34
N MET A 40 6.57 -20.84 4.12
CA MET A 40 7.23 -21.60 5.19
C MET A 40 7.97 -20.68 6.16
N LEU A 41 8.56 -19.58 5.65
CA LEU A 41 9.22 -18.57 6.49
C LEU A 41 8.20 -17.88 7.41
N LEU A 42 7.04 -17.50 6.88
CA LEU A 42 5.97 -16.86 7.65
C LEU A 42 5.49 -17.77 8.78
N GLN A 43 5.18 -19.03 8.48
CA GLN A 43 4.69 -20.00 9.47
C GLN A 43 5.71 -20.32 10.58
N ARG A 44 7.00 -20.41 10.21
CA ARG A 44 8.05 -20.74 11.17
C ARG A 44 8.25 -19.68 12.25
N ASN A 45 7.96 -18.42 11.95
CA ASN A 45 8.27 -17.28 12.81
C ASN A 45 7.02 -16.52 13.27
N ASP A 46 5.81 -17.02 13.00
CA ASP A 46 4.54 -16.40 13.35
C ASP A 46 4.37 -14.96 12.82
N TYR A 47 4.85 -14.71 11.58
CA TYR A 47 4.62 -13.45 10.89
C TYR A 47 3.23 -13.42 10.27
N ALA A 48 2.53 -12.29 10.42
CA ALA A 48 1.24 -12.03 9.79
C ALA A 48 1.42 -11.13 8.56
N VAL A 49 0.76 -11.48 7.46
CA VAL A 49 0.71 -10.63 6.26
C VAL A 49 -0.53 -9.73 6.34
N GLU A 50 -0.33 -8.43 6.47
CA GLU A 50 -1.41 -7.43 6.49
C GLU A 50 -1.85 -7.08 5.08
N ALA A 51 -0.89 -6.87 4.17
CA ALA A 51 -1.20 -6.49 2.81
C ALA A 51 -0.22 -7.08 1.80
N VAL A 52 -0.70 -7.25 0.57
CA VAL A 52 0.08 -7.64 -0.59
C VAL A 52 -0.06 -6.56 -1.66
N TYR A 53 1.05 -6.01 -2.11
CA TYR A 53 1.10 -5.11 -3.27
C TYR A 53 0.97 -5.90 -4.57
N HIS A 54 0.17 -5.40 -5.51
CA HIS A 54 0.08 -5.94 -6.87
C HIS A 54 -0.03 -4.84 -7.91
N LEU A 55 0.87 -4.87 -8.90
CA LEU A 55 0.79 -4.01 -10.07
C LEU A 55 -0.18 -4.64 -11.10
N PHE A 56 -1.43 -4.20 -11.08
CA PHE A 56 -2.46 -4.75 -11.94
C PHE A 56 -2.17 -4.51 -13.43
N ALA A 57 -2.49 -5.49 -14.28
CA ALA A 57 -2.34 -5.44 -15.72
C ALA A 57 -0.91 -5.09 -16.20
N ASP A 58 0.12 -5.56 -15.47
CA ASP A 58 1.53 -5.21 -15.73
C ASP A 58 1.76 -3.70 -15.88
N GLY A 59 1.00 -2.91 -15.13
CA GLY A 59 1.05 -1.45 -15.15
C GLY A 59 0.37 -0.80 -16.36
N ARG A 60 -0.38 -1.52 -17.19
CA ARG A 60 -1.00 -0.97 -18.41
C ARG A 60 -2.42 -1.49 -18.63
N LEU A 61 -3.40 -0.61 -18.58
CA LEU A 61 -4.80 -0.98 -18.85
C LEU A 61 -5.05 -1.43 -20.31
N SER A 62 -4.08 -1.28 -21.21
CA SER A 62 -4.14 -1.85 -22.57
C SER A 62 -3.80 -3.33 -22.64
N THR A 63 -3.28 -3.92 -21.57
CA THR A 63 -2.95 -5.37 -21.47
C THR A 63 -4.20 -6.23 -21.67
N ASP A 64 -3.99 -7.48 -22.07
CA ASP A 64 -5.06 -8.48 -22.18
C ASP A 64 -5.79 -8.61 -20.83
N ALA A 65 -7.09 -8.36 -20.86
CA ALA A 65 -7.93 -8.40 -19.67
C ALA A 65 -8.01 -9.80 -19.04
N HIS A 66 -7.82 -10.87 -19.82
CA HIS A 66 -7.82 -12.25 -19.29
C HIS A 66 -6.52 -12.50 -18.51
N ALA A 67 -5.38 -12.18 -19.11
CA ALA A 67 -4.08 -12.33 -18.46
C ALA A 67 -3.99 -11.51 -17.16
N ALA A 68 -4.49 -10.27 -17.17
CA ALA A 68 -4.52 -9.43 -15.97
C ALA A 68 -5.40 -10.03 -14.84
N ARG A 69 -6.56 -10.60 -15.20
CA ARG A 69 -7.44 -11.28 -14.22
C ARG A 69 -6.83 -12.55 -13.66
N ASP A 70 -6.18 -13.35 -14.50
CA ASP A 70 -5.55 -14.60 -14.08
C ASP A 70 -4.38 -14.31 -13.13
N ALA A 71 -3.55 -13.31 -13.44
CA ALA A 71 -2.46 -12.88 -12.57
C ALA A 71 -2.98 -12.42 -11.20
N LEU A 72 -3.99 -11.54 -11.17
CA LEU A 72 -4.58 -11.08 -9.92
C LEU A 72 -5.25 -12.23 -9.15
N SER A 73 -5.95 -13.16 -9.84
CA SER A 73 -6.55 -14.32 -9.19
C SER A 73 -5.52 -15.22 -8.53
N THR A 74 -4.37 -15.42 -9.17
CA THR A 74 -3.23 -16.16 -8.59
C THR A 74 -2.71 -15.49 -7.32
N VAL A 75 -2.59 -14.16 -7.33
CA VAL A 75 -2.16 -13.39 -6.15
C VAL A 75 -3.20 -13.46 -5.02
N ILE A 76 -4.50 -13.40 -5.34
CA ILE A 76 -5.58 -13.54 -4.35
C ILE A 76 -5.51 -14.92 -3.67
N ASP A 77 -5.35 -15.99 -4.44
CA ASP A 77 -5.27 -17.35 -3.89
C ASP A 77 -4.04 -17.54 -3.02
N ALA A 78 -2.89 -17.03 -3.45
CA ALA A 78 -1.67 -17.06 -2.65
C ALA A 78 -1.79 -16.20 -1.38
N ALA A 79 -2.40 -15.02 -1.46
CA ALA A 79 -2.65 -14.15 -0.32
C ALA A 79 -3.58 -14.82 0.71
N ALA A 80 -4.66 -15.44 0.25
CA ALA A 80 -5.55 -16.24 1.12
C ALA A 80 -4.80 -17.41 1.77
N GLY A 81 -3.90 -18.08 1.03
CA GLY A 81 -3.09 -19.19 1.52
C GLY A 81 -2.17 -18.85 2.69
N VAL A 82 -1.75 -17.59 2.81
CA VAL A 82 -0.94 -17.08 3.93
C VAL A 82 -1.74 -16.26 4.94
N GLY A 83 -3.06 -16.20 4.79
CA GLY A 83 -3.94 -15.43 5.70
C GLY A 83 -3.79 -13.91 5.55
N ALA A 84 -3.34 -13.42 4.40
CA ALA A 84 -3.23 -11.99 4.14
C ALA A 84 -4.61 -11.32 4.16
N ARG A 85 -4.71 -10.17 4.80
CA ARG A 85 -5.99 -9.46 4.96
C ARG A 85 -6.39 -8.71 3.69
N THR A 86 -5.43 -8.12 2.98
CA THR A 86 -5.69 -7.20 1.87
C THR A 86 -4.71 -7.44 0.72
N VAL A 87 -5.20 -7.38 -0.52
CA VAL A 87 -4.37 -7.14 -1.71
C VAL A 87 -4.70 -5.74 -2.21
N TYR A 88 -3.69 -4.86 -2.32
CA TYR A 88 -3.90 -3.51 -2.83
C TYR A 88 -3.19 -3.31 -4.17
N LEU A 89 -3.80 -2.47 -5.01
CA LEU A 89 -3.51 -2.37 -6.42
C LEU A 89 -3.04 -0.97 -6.82
N LEU A 90 -1.97 -0.91 -7.61
CA LEU A 90 -1.84 0.11 -8.64
C LEU A 90 -2.57 -0.37 -9.89
N THR A 91 -3.39 0.50 -10.50
CA THR A 91 -4.42 0.11 -11.46
C THR A 91 -3.91 -0.24 -12.85
N GLY A 92 -2.68 0.14 -13.17
CA GLY A 92 -2.21 0.29 -14.56
C GLY A 92 -2.51 1.68 -15.12
N GLY A 93 -1.58 2.21 -15.93
CA GLY A 93 -1.69 3.52 -16.57
C GLY A 93 -2.78 3.55 -17.64
N ARG A 94 -3.41 4.71 -17.78
CA ARG A 94 -4.54 4.91 -18.72
C ARG A 94 -4.13 4.97 -20.20
N GLY A 95 -2.85 5.22 -20.49
CA GLY A 95 -2.40 5.45 -21.87
C GLY A 95 -3.14 6.61 -22.53
N ALA A 96 -3.66 6.37 -23.74
CA ALA A 96 -4.42 7.37 -24.51
C ALA A 96 -5.92 7.50 -24.10
N LEU A 97 -6.40 6.71 -23.15
CA LEU A 97 -7.79 6.78 -22.69
C LEU A 97 -8.02 8.05 -21.86
N THR A 98 -9.27 8.57 -21.90
CA THR A 98 -9.71 9.53 -20.89
C THR A 98 -9.77 8.84 -19.53
N TRP A 99 -9.75 9.61 -18.43
CA TRP A 99 -9.84 9.05 -17.08
C TRP A 99 -11.08 8.13 -16.93
N LYS A 100 -12.24 8.63 -17.39
CA LYS A 100 -13.48 7.85 -17.31
C LYS A 100 -13.42 6.53 -18.09
N GLN A 101 -12.88 6.54 -19.31
CA GLN A 101 -12.72 5.32 -20.11
C GLN A 101 -11.76 4.31 -19.43
N ALA A 102 -10.70 4.81 -18.82
CA ALA A 102 -9.75 3.98 -18.07
C ALA A 102 -10.39 3.40 -16.81
N ALA A 103 -11.14 4.20 -16.06
CA ALA A 103 -11.87 3.76 -14.88
C ALA A 103 -12.93 2.70 -15.23
N ASP A 104 -13.75 2.94 -16.26
CA ASP A 104 -14.74 1.97 -16.74
C ASP A 104 -14.07 0.64 -17.15
N ARG A 105 -12.91 0.72 -17.84
CA ARG A 105 -12.12 -0.45 -18.24
C ARG A 105 -11.55 -1.20 -17.03
N PHE A 106 -10.93 -0.49 -16.09
CA PHE A 106 -10.41 -1.07 -14.85
C PHE A 106 -11.53 -1.80 -14.08
N CYS A 107 -12.67 -1.14 -13.85
CA CYS A 107 -13.80 -1.73 -13.16
C CYS A 107 -14.29 -3.01 -13.86
N ALA A 108 -14.41 -3.00 -15.19
CA ALA A 108 -14.80 -4.19 -15.95
C ALA A 108 -13.77 -5.33 -15.85
N MET A 109 -12.47 -5.00 -15.79
CA MET A 109 -11.39 -5.99 -15.66
C MET A 109 -11.35 -6.60 -14.26
N VAL A 110 -11.56 -5.82 -13.21
CA VAL A 110 -11.37 -6.27 -11.82
C VAL A 110 -12.64 -6.93 -11.22
N ALA A 111 -13.80 -6.77 -11.82
CA ALA A 111 -15.08 -7.19 -11.24
C ALA A 111 -15.13 -8.67 -10.84
N SER A 112 -14.66 -9.59 -11.69
CA SER A 112 -14.62 -11.03 -11.36
C SER A 112 -13.60 -11.36 -10.28
N CYS A 113 -12.50 -10.61 -10.21
CA CYS A 113 -11.48 -10.77 -9.18
C CYS A 113 -12.00 -10.30 -7.82
N LEU A 114 -12.82 -9.24 -7.77
CA LEU A 114 -13.47 -8.79 -6.54
C LEU A 114 -14.37 -9.89 -5.93
N GLU A 115 -15.18 -10.54 -6.74
CA GLU A 115 -16.03 -11.65 -6.28
C GLU A 115 -15.20 -12.88 -5.86
N HIS A 116 -14.07 -13.12 -6.51
CA HIS A 116 -13.12 -14.16 -6.12
C HIS A 116 -12.50 -13.83 -4.75
N ALA A 117 -11.97 -12.62 -4.58
CA ALA A 117 -11.34 -12.18 -3.33
C ALA A 117 -12.32 -12.24 -2.14
N LYS A 118 -13.57 -11.81 -2.33
CA LYS A 118 -14.62 -11.94 -1.29
C LYS A 118 -14.81 -13.38 -0.85
N ARG A 119 -14.86 -14.35 -1.79
CA ARG A 119 -14.98 -15.78 -1.45
C ARG A 119 -13.72 -16.32 -0.75
N ALA A 120 -12.56 -15.80 -1.09
CA ALA A 120 -11.28 -16.15 -0.47
C ALA A 120 -11.05 -15.47 0.90
N GLY A 121 -11.90 -14.53 1.29
CA GLY A 121 -11.75 -13.77 2.54
C GLY A 121 -10.68 -12.69 2.49
N VAL A 122 -10.30 -12.22 1.29
CA VAL A 122 -9.28 -11.20 1.07
C VAL A 122 -9.95 -9.91 0.58
N ALA A 123 -9.64 -8.78 1.19
CA ALA A 123 -10.06 -7.47 0.70
C ALA A 123 -9.22 -7.06 -0.53
N LEU A 124 -9.86 -6.48 -1.55
CA LEU A 124 -9.15 -5.81 -2.63
C LEU A 124 -9.26 -4.30 -2.44
N ALA A 125 -8.14 -3.60 -2.46
CA ALA A 125 -8.08 -2.15 -2.31
C ALA A 125 -7.37 -1.49 -3.49
N VAL A 126 -7.69 -0.22 -3.75
CA VAL A 126 -6.97 0.64 -4.69
C VAL A 126 -6.22 1.71 -3.91
N GLU A 127 -4.97 1.94 -4.27
CA GLU A 127 -4.10 2.94 -3.64
C GLU A 127 -4.26 4.30 -4.34
N ASN A 128 -3.95 5.41 -3.65
CA ASN A 128 -3.66 6.70 -4.27
C ASN A 128 -2.17 6.83 -4.53
N ALA A 129 -1.78 7.27 -5.72
CA ALA A 129 -0.37 7.53 -6.04
C ALA A 129 -0.19 8.82 -6.83
N SER A 130 0.94 9.50 -6.63
CA SER A 130 1.28 10.76 -7.31
C SER A 130 1.07 10.66 -8.84
N SER A 131 0.68 11.78 -9.46
CA SER A 131 0.58 11.89 -10.93
C SER A 131 1.89 11.63 -11.68
N LEU A 132 3.02 11.60 -10.97
CA LEU A 132 4.30 11.17 -11.53
C LEU A 132 4.35 9.67 -11.86
N TYR A 133 3.38 8.88 -11.39
CA TYR A 133 3.18 7.47 -11.71
C TYR A 133 2.03 7.23 -12.72
N ALA A 134 1.68 8.24 -13.55
CA ALA A 134 0.59 8.13 -14.51
C ALA A 134 0.82 7.09 -15.61
N ASP A 135 2.03 6.59 -15.76
CA ASP A 135 2.40 5.48 -16.63
C ASP A 135 1.91 4.11 -16.12
N ILE A 136 1.74 3.97 -14.80
CA ILE A 136 1.34 2.71 -14.14
C ILE A 136 0.08 2.83 -13.27
N HIS A 137 -0.53 4.00 -13.19
CA HIS A 137 -1.68 4.25 -12.31
C HIS A 137 -2.63 5.30 -12.89
N LEU A 138 -3.87 5.37 -12.39
CA LEU A 138 -4.88 6.34 -12.83
C LEU A 138 -5.54 7.15 -11.70
N ALA A 139 -5.39 6.75 -10.44
CA ALA A 139 -5.96 7.44 -9.28
C ALA A 139 -4.89 8.28 -8.58
N HIS A 140 -4.82 9.59 -8.88
CA HIS A 140 -3.72 10.46 -8.48
C HIS A 140 -4.05 11.40 -7.33
N THR A 141 -5.30 11.43 -6.90
CA THR A 141 -5.77 12.14 -5.74
C THR A 141 -6.60 11.21 -4.86
N LEU A 142 -6.78 11.58 -3.60
CA LEU A 142 -7.66 10.81 -2.72
C LEU A 142 -9.10 10.83 -3.24
N LEU A 143 -9.54 11.93 -3.89
CA LEU A 143 -10.84 12.01 -4.54
C LEU A 143 -10.96 11.04 -5.73
N ASP A 144 -9.94 10.94 -6.60
CA ASP A 144 -9.93 9.96 -7.69
C ASP A 144 -10.02 8.54 -7.16
N THR A 145 -9.28 8.25 -6.08
CA THR A 145 -9.23 6.93 -5.44
C THR A 145 -10.57 6.56 -4.83
N ILE A 146 -11.22 7.48 -4.10
CA ILE A 146 -12.57 7.30 -3.56
C ILE A 146 -13.55 7.03 -4.72
N THR A 147 -13.50 7.85 -5.76
CA THR A 147 -14.40 7.71 -6.92
C THR A 147 -14.22 6.35 -7.60
N LEU A 148 -12.97 5.92 -7.79
CA LEU A 148 -12.67 4.62 -8.40
C LEU A 148 -13.10 3.45 -7.51
N ALA A 149 -12.91 3.56 -6.19
CA ALA A 149 -13.38 2.57 -5.21
C ALA A 149 -14.90 2.47 -5.20
N GLU A 150 -15.62 3.59 -5.26
CA GLU A 150 -17.09 3.62 -5.37
C GLU A 150 -17.58 2.96 -6.68
N MET A 151 -16.89 3.20 -7.81
CA MET A 151 -17.23 2.62 -9.12
C MET A 151 -16.95 1.12 -9.18
N SER A 152 -15.83 0.67 -8.63
CA SER A 152 -15.35 -0.72 -8.73
C SER A 152 -15.86 -1.63 -7.62
N GLY A 153 -16.27 -1.05 -6.47
CA GLY A 153 -16.59 -1.80 -5.25
C GLY A 153 -15.38 -2.22 -4.43
N LEU A 154 -14.17 -1.76 -4.78
CA LEU A 154 -12.94 -1.99 -4.03
C LEU A 154 -12.92 -1.18 -2.74
N ASP A 155 -12.08 -1.60 -1.80
CA ASP A 155 -11.66 -0.80 -0.66
C ASP A 155 -10.54 0.19 -1.05
N ILE A 156 -10.03 0.95 -0.08
CA ILE A 156 -9.04 2.00 -0.29
C ILE A 156 -7.77 1.68 0.51
N CYS A 157 -6.63 1.85 -0.14
CA CYS A 157 -5.34 2.02 0.51
C CYS A 157 -5.00 3.52 0.47
N ILE A 158 -4.90 4.16 1.65
CA ILE A 158 -4.47 5.57 1.73
C ILE A 158 -2.96 5.60 1.93
N ASP A 159 -2.22 6.02 0.91
CA ASP A 159 -0.82 6.41 1.09
C ASP A 159 -0.74 7.91 1.39
N LEU A 160 -0.44 8.22 2.65
CA LEU A 160 -0.39 9.59 3.15
C LEU A 160 0.63 10.45 2.40
N PHE A 161 1.77 9.87 2.01
CA PHE A 161 2.82 10.57 1.27
C PHE A 161 2.30 11.19 -0.04
N HIS A 162 1.34 10.56 -0.68
CA HIS A 162 0.84 10.99 -1.97
C HIS A 162 -0.31 12.00 -1.91
N CYS A 163 -0.99 12.15 -0.75
CA CYS A 163 -2.19 12.98 -0.64
C CYS A 163 -2.15 14.05 0.46
N TRP A 164 -1.14 14.06 1.35
CA TRP A 164 -1.09 14.95 2.51
C TRP A 164 -1.24 16.45 2.18
N ALA A 165 -0.85 16.88 0.98
CA ALA A 165 -0.88 18.27 0.54
C ALA A 165 -2.12 18.63 -0.33
N GLU A 166 -3.09 17.73 -0.45
CA GLU A 166 -4.31 17.98 -1.21
C GLU A 166 -5.21 19.02 -0.49
N GLY A 167 -5.93 19.83 -1.28
CA GLY A 167 -7.01 20.66 -0.74
C GLY A 167 -8.12 19.77 -0.18
N ASP A 168 -8.80 20.25 0.87
CA ASP A 168 -9.87 19.51 1.56
C ASP A 168 -9.45 18.11 2.08
N PHE A 169 -8.15 17.93 2.37
CA PHE A 169 -7.55 16.64 2.74
C PHE A 169 -8.31 15.96 3.89
N GLU A 170 -8.56 16.69 4.99
CA GLU A 170 -9.25 16.13 6.16
C GLU A 170 -10.66 15.64 5.83
N ALA A 171 -11.39 16.35 4.99
CA ALA A 171 -12.73 15.95 4.54
C ALA A 171 -12.67 14.71 3.64
N MET A 172 -11.67 14.63 2.77
CA MET A 172 -11.46 13.45 1.92
C MET A 172 -11.06 12.23 2.72
N VAL A 173 -10.22 12.37 3.75
CA VAL A 173 -9.89 11.28 4.68
C VAL A 173 -11.15 10.76 5.37
N GLN A 174 -11.99 11.64 5.92
CA GLN A 174 -13.25 11.24 6.56
C GLN A 174 -14.17 10.48 5.59
N ARG A 175 -14.23 10.89 4.32
CA ARG A 175 -15.02 10.20 3.29
C ARG A 175 -14.45 8.83 2.93
N ALA A 176 -13.13 8.69 2.92
CA ALA A 176 -12.45 7.44 2.57
C ALA A 176 -12.51 6.39 3.68
N LEU A 177 -12.46 6.80 4.96
CA LEU A 177 -12.29 5.93 6.11
C LEU A 177 -13.24 4.73 6.16
N PRO A 178 -14.56 4.83 5.85
CA PRO A 178 -15.46 3.68 5.88
C PRO A 178 -15.10 2.53 4.91
N ARG A 179 -14.23 2.81 3.94
CA ARG A 179 -13.71 1.84 2.96
C ARG A 179 -12.20 1.64 3.07
N THR A 180 -11.54 2.26 4.05
CA THR A 180 -10.08 2.19 4.14
C THR A 180 -9.65 0.87 4.74
N ALA A 181 -9.02 0.04 3.93
CA ALA A 181 -8.45 -1.25 4.33
C ALA A 181 -6.98 -1.15 4.76
N LEU A 182 -6.23 -0.18 4.27
CA LEU A 182 -4.82 0.00 4.57
C LEU A 182 -4.47 1.49 4.62
N ILE A 183 -3.57 1.86 5.53
CA ILE A 183 -2.95 3.19 5.58
C ILE A 183 -1.44 3.03 5.57
N GLN A 184 -0.78 3.74 4.67
CA GLN A 184 0.68 3.77 4.55
C GLN A 184 1.23 5.11 5.01
N LEU A 185 2.32 5.07 5.75
CA LEU A 185 2.99 6.23 6.34
C LEU A 185 4.44 6.32 5.89
N SER A 186 4.81 7.48 5.43
CA SER A 186 6.17 8.00 5.33
C SER A 186 6.11 9.52 5.38
N ASP A 187 7.25 10.17 5.44
CA ASP A 187 7.34 11.63 5.51
C ASP A 187 7.90 12.24 4.22
N TYR A 188 7.92 13.56 4.15
CA TYR A 188 8.43 14.34 3.02
C TYR A 188 9.21 15.56 3.50
N VAL A 189 10.46 15.69 3.06
CA VAL A 189 11.26 16.89 3.32
C VAL A 189 11.00 17.91 2.23
N LEU A 190 10.57 19.13 2.63
CA LEU A 190 10.28 20.21 1.69
C LEU A 190 11.46 20.50 0.77
N GLY A 191 11.18 20.53 -0.53
CA GLY A 191 12.20 20.76 -1.55
C GLY A 191 12.88 19.51 -2.09
N ASP A 192 12.68 18.34 -1.52
CA ASP A 192 13.10 17.08 -2.14
C ASP A 192 12.36 16.88 -3.47
N ARG A 193 13.07 16.51 -4.52
CA ARG A 193 12.54 16.27 -5.86
C ARG A 193 12.84 14.85 -6.35
N ALA A 194 13.28 13.97 -5.45
CA ALA A 194 13.47 12.56 -5.76
C ALA A 194 12.11 11.89 -6.08
N LEU A 195 12.17 10.80 -6.80
CA LEU A 195 10.99 9.98 -7.13
C LEU A 195 11.28 8.51 -6.77
N PRO A 196 10.69 8.01 -5.69
CA PRO A 196 9.96 8.76 -4.66
C PRO A 196 10.89 9.55 -3.73
N GLY A 197 10.39 10.69 -3.21
CA GLY A 197 11.10 11.55 -2.26
C GLY A 197 10.70 11.28 -0.80
N ARG A 198 10.51 9.99 -0.43
CA ARG A 198 10.08 9.63 0.92
C ARG A 198 11.19 9.86 1.95
N ALA A 199 10.76 10.21 3.15
CA ALA A 199 11.60 10.37 4.33
C ALA A 199 11.06 9.53 5.49
N VAL A 200 11.89 9.34 6.50
CA VAL A 200 11.48 8.71 7.76
C VAL A 200 10.45 9.60 8.46
N PRO A 201 9.34 9.04 8.99
CA PRO A 201 8.39 9.77 9.82
C PRO A 201 9.08 10.61 10.91
N GLY A 202 8.75 11.91 10.94
CA GLY A 202 9.35 12.86 11.86
C GLY A 202 10.54 13.66 11.31
N ASP A 203 11.10 13.29 10.17
CA ASP A 203 12.18 14.05 9.52
C ASP A 203 11.65 15.13 8.55
N GLY A 204 10.37 15.09 8.24
CA GLY A 204 9.77 15.94 7.23
C GLY A 204 8.70 16.88 7.75
N THR A 205 7.71 17.14 6.90
CA THR A 205 6.68 18.15 7.14
C THR A 205 5.26 17.58 7.17
N ILE A 206 5.09 16.29 6.88
CA ILE A 206 3.76 15.67 6.90
C ILE A 206 3.23 15.62 8.34
N PRO A 207 2.00 16.09 8.62
CA PRO A 207 1.45 16.10 9.97
C PRO A 207 0.95 14.69 10.39
N ILE A 208 1.89 13.72 10.47
CA ILE A 208 1.59 12.29 10.66
C ILE A 208 0.79 12.04 11.94
N GLU A 209 1.17 12.64 13.08
CA GLU A 209 0.46 12.43 14.35
C GLU A 209 -1.00 12.92 14.29
N ALA A 210 -1.23 14.09 13.68
CA ALA A 210 -2.58 14.63 13.50
C ALA A 210 -3.42 13.72 12.58
N PHE A 211 -2.83 13.21 11.50
CA PHE A 211 -3.49 12.27 10.60
C PHE A 211 -3.82 10.94 11.28
N VAL A 212 -2.89 10.34 12.02
CA VAL A 212 -3.11 9.11 12.79
C VAL A 212 -4.24 9.32 13.80
N SER A 213 -4.20 10.42 14.56
CA SER A 213 -5.27 10.77 15.51
C SER A 213 -6.63 10.91 14.83
N GLN A 214 -6.69 11.59 13.67
CA GLN A 214 -7.92 11.73 12.90
C GLN A 214 -8.47 10.37 12.44
N THR A 215 -7.61 9.49 11.92
CA THR A 215 -8.05 8.19 11.41
C THR A 215 -8.52 7.26 12.52
N LEU A 216 -7.84 7.22 13.65
CA LEU A 216 -8.26 6.45 14.83
C LEU A 216 -9.61 6.97 15.38
N THR A 217 -9.77 8.28 15.51
CA THR A 217 -11.03 8.91 15.93
C THR A 217 -12.17 8.62 14.95
N GLY A 218 -11.84 8.54 13.64
CA GLY A 218 -12.76 8.21 12.57
C GLY A 218 -13.12 6.72 12.47
N GLY A 219 -12.56 5.87 13.36
CA GLY A 219 -12.90 4.45 13.47
C GLY A 219 -12.00 3.51 12.67
N TYR A 220 -10.82 3.95 12.21
CA TYR A 220 -9.83 3.05 11.63
C TYR A 220 -9.24 2.15 12.70
N THR A 221 -9.29 0.82 12.49
CA THR A 221 -8.90 -0.19 13.49
C THR A 221 -7.77 -1.12 13.03
N HIS A 222 -7.24 -0.89 11.81
CA HIS A 222 -6.14 -1.69 11.28
C HIS A 222 -4.78 -1.05 11.58
N GLY A 223 -3.71 -1.79 11.33
CA GLY A 223 -2.35 -1.28 11.51
C GLY A 223 -1.96 -0.22 10.47
N PHE A 224 -0.98 0.61 10.83
CA PHE A 224 -0.34 1.55 9.93
C PHE A 224 0.90 0.89 9.32
N ASP A 225 1.02 0.96 8.00
CA ASP A 225 2.14 0.39 7.27
C ASP A 225 3.23 1.43 7.05
N LEU A 226 4.48 1.07 7.26
CA LEU A 226 5.64 1.95 7.04
C LEU A 226 6.23 1.66 5.67
N GLU A 227 6.02 2.56 4.72
CA GLU A 227 6.52 2.44 3.36
C GLU A 227 7.67 3.42 3.11
N LEU A 228 8.90 2.90 3.15
CA LEU A 228 10.12 3.68 3.05
C LEU A 228 10.94 3.22 1.84
N ILE A 229 10.97 4.05 0.81
CA ILE A 229 11.71 3.79 -0.43
C ILE A 229 12.18 5.12 -1.04
N GLY A 230 13.26 5.09 -1.76
CA GLY A 230 13.78 6.23 -2.50
C GLY A 230 15.22 6.59 -2.14
N PRO A 231 15.82 7.52 -2.89
CA PRO A 231 17.25 7.84 -2.77
C PRO A 231 17.68 8.28 -1.36
N ARG A 232 16.82 8.99 -0.62
CA ARG A 232 17.09 9.42 0.76
C ARG A 232 17.19 8.21 1.68
N ILE A 233 16.23 7.30 1.62
CA ILE A 233 16.19 6.07 2.43
C ILE A 233 17.40 5.18 2.14
N GLU A 234 17.81 5.10 0.87
CA GLU A 234 19.03 4.39 0.47
C GLU A 234 20.29 5.02 1.08
N HIS A 235 20.39 6.35 1.02
CA HIS A 235 21.53 7.10 1.52
C HIS A 235 21.65 7.03 3.06
N GLU A 236 20.52 7.10 3.76
CA GLU A 236 20.46 7.02 5.24
C GLU A 236 20.59 5.57 5.76
N GLY A 237 20.45 4.58 4.88
CA GLY A 237 20.47 3.17 5.21
C GLY A 237 19.08 2.62 5.52
N ARG A 238 18.59 1.68 4.68
CA ARG A 238 17.23 1.12 4.73
C ARG A 238 16.84 0.59 6.11
N PHE A 239 17.73 -0.18 6.74
CA PHE A 239 17.47 -0.75 8.07
C PHE A 239 17.35 0.33 9.14
N GLU A 240 18.27 1.28 9.17
CA GLU A 240 18.25 2.38 10.14
C GLU A 240 17.02 3.28 9.93
N SER A 241 16.67 3.58 8.70
CA SER A 241 15.43 4.31 8.37
C SER A 241 14.18 3.57 8.86
N ALA A 242 14.11 2.26 8.64
CA ALA A 242 13.01 1.42 9.11
C ALA A 242 12.92 1.40 10.65
N ARG A 243 14.06 1.25 11.34
CA ARG A 243 14.13 1.26 12.80
C ARG A 243 13.61 2.58 13.37
N ARG A 244 14.12 3.72 12.86
CA ARG A 244 13.67 5.05 13.28
C ARG A 244 12.18 5.28 13.01
N ALA A 245 11.68 4.82 11.89
CA ALA A 245 10.25 4.91 11.57
C ALA A 245 9.38 4.10 12.55
N CYS A 246 9.80 2.89 12.91
CA CYS A 246 9.14 2.09 13.94
C CYS A 246 9.12 2.82 15.29
N ASP A 247 10.26 3.38 15.71
CA ASP A 247 10.37 4.11 16.97
C ASP A 247 9.44 5.34 17.01
N VAL A 248 9.44 6.14 15.94
CA VAL A 248 8.63 7.38 15.87
C VAL A 248 7.14 7.07 15.81
N VAL A 249 6.73 6.17 14.92
CA VAL A 249 5.30 5.85 14.77
C VAL A 249 4.79 5.07 15.98
N GLY A 250 5.59 4.17 16.53
CA GLY A 250 5.28 3.50 17.80
C GLY A 250 5.02 4.49 18.92
N ALA A 251 5.91 5.48 19.11
CA ALA A 251 5.73 6.54 20.11
C ALA A 251 4.47 7.42 19.86
N ILE A 252 4.08 7.63 18.60
CA ILE A 252 2.82 8.32 18.26
C ILE A 252 1.63 7.47 18.71
N LEU A 253 1.61 6.18 18.37
CA LEU A 253 0.53 5.26 18.73
C LEU A 253 0.40 5.16 20.25
N ASP A 254 1.50 4.99 20.98
CA ASP A 254 1.52 4.95 22.46
C ASP A 254 0.88 6.22 23.06
N ARG A 255 1.23 7.42 22.52
CA ARG A 255 0.62 8.68 23.00
C ARG A 255 -0.86 8.78 22.72
N LEU A 256 -1.33 8.17 21.65
CA LEU A 256 -2.74 8.14 21.25
C LEU A 256 -3.52 6.98 21.89
N GLY A 257 -2.85 6.07 22.60
CA GLY A 257 -3.47 4.94 23.29
C GLY A 257 -3.93 3.83 22.34
N ALA A 258 -3.22 3.63 21.21
CA ALA A 258 -3.58 2.70 20.15
C ALA A 258 -2.60 1.52 20.05
#